data_57024eccc5a92fa3efe7f29055e3eff7
#
_entry.id   57024eccc5a92fa3efe7f29055e3eff7
#
_cell.length_a   1.000
_cell.length_b   1.000
_cell.length_c   1.000
_cell.angle_alpha   90.00
_cell.angle_beta   90.00
_cell.angle_gamma   90.00
#
_symmetry.space_group_name_H-M   'P 1'
#
loop_
_entity.id
_entity.type
_entity.pdbx_description
1 polymer ?
#
loop_
_entity_poly.entity_id
_entity_poly.type
_entity_poly.pdbx_seq_one_letter_code
_entity_poly.pdbx_strand_id
1 'polypeptide(L)'
;MVKHSKRYAAVAEKVEEDRLYEPEAAIALTKDLSTAKFDETVELHLRTNVDPRHADQMVRGVAAMPHGLGKTVRVLVFADSEAAEIARAAGADFAGEDDLIAQVESGWAEFDIGLAVPNVMPKIGKLGRVLGRRGLMPNPRSGTMVQPQDLPRAIQEAKAGRLEYRTDRTAIIHCPIGKVSFETNQLMDNLSSLMDAIVRDKPSGVKGTFLKSAYLTSSMGPSVPLDMSVLQALKAPE
;
A
#
# COMPACT_ATOMS: atom_id res chain seq x y z
N MET A 1 16.82 -24.86 -13.86
CA MET A 1 15.93 -24.77 -12.67
C MET A 1 16.65 -24.05 -11.56
N VAL A 2 16.04 -23.03 -10.97
CA VAL A 2 16.57 -22.37 -9.78
C VAL A 2 16.44 -23.33 -8.61
N LYS A 3 17.55 -23.62 -7.90
CA LYS A 3 17.51 -24.48 -6.71
C LYS A 3 17.04 -23.61 -5.53
N HIS A 4 15.85 -23.90 -5.04
CA HIS A 4 15.36 -23.29 -3.80
C HIS A 4 16.15 -23.80 -2.58
N SER A 5 16.17 -23.00 -1.51
CA SER A 5 16.77 -23.43 -0.24
C SER A 5 15.97 -24.59 0.35
N LYS A 6 16.60 -25.46 1.16
CA LYS A 6 15.91 -26.56 1.84
C LYS A 6 14.74 -26.09 2.70
N ARG A 7 14.90 -24.91 3.33
CA ARG A 7 13.82 -24.28 4.13
C ARG A 7 12.61 -23.96 3.27
N TYR A 8 12.81 -23.30 2.11
CA TYR A 8 11.70 -22.93 1.21
C TYR A 8 11.03 -24.17 0.63
N ALA A 9 11.79 -25.18 0.21
CA ALA A 9 11.23 -26.42 -0.34
C ALA A 9 10.29 -27.11 0.68
N ALA A 10 10.72 -27.22 1.95
CA ALA A 10 9.92 -27.83 3.00
C ALA A 10 8.61 -27.10 3.31
N VAL A 11 8.54 -25.77 3.15
CA VAL A 11 7.29 -25.02 3.35
C VAL A 11 6.44 -24.98 2.08
N ALA A 12 7.06 -24.99 0.90
CA ALA A 12 6.35 -25.02 -0.37
C ALA A 12 5.56 -26.30 -0.59
N GLU A 13 6.07 -27.45 -0.12
CA GLU A 13 5.36 -28.74 -0.15
C GLU A 13 4.03 -28.76 0.62
N LYS A 14 3.82 -27.80 1.54
CA LYS A 14 2.59 -27.68 2.30
C LYS A 14 1.47 -26.94 1.57
N VAL A 15 1.80 -26.27 0.45
CA VAL A 15 0.84 -25.56 -0.37
C VAL A 15 0.42 -26.46 -1.52
N GLU A 16 -0.86 -26.79 -1.60
CA GLU A 16 -1.43 -27.53 -2.73
C GLU A 16 -1.64 -26.55 -3.89
N GLU A 17 -0.87 -26.67 -4.98
CA GLU A 17 -0.87 -25.74 -6.12
C GLU A 17 -2.21 -25.65 -6.84
N ASP A 18 -2.95 -26.75 -6.91
CA ASP A 18 -4.25 -26.84 -7.61
C ASP A 18 -5.46 -26.44 -6.73
N ARG A 19 -5.23 -26.15 -5.45
CA ARG A 19 -6.27 -25.79 -4.50
C ARG A 19 -6.39 -24.28 -4.36
N LEU A 20 -7.60 -23.75 -4.54
CA LEU A 20 -7.95 -22.39 -4.19
C LEU A 20 -8.35 -22.33 -2.71
N TYR A 21 -7.73 -21.44 -1.96
CA TYR A 21 -7.96 -21.27 -0.53
C TYR A 21 -8.91 -20.11 -0.27
N GLU A 22 -9.80 -20.28 0.69
CA GLU A 22 -10.56 -19.16 1.24
C GLU A 22 -9.64 -18.17 1.94
N PRO A 23 -9.95 -16.86 1.95
CA PRO A 23 -9.07 -15.83 2.50
C PRO A 23 -8.58 -16.09 3.92
N GLU A 24 -9.48 -16.51 4.82
CA GLU A 24 -9.14 -16.80 6.21
C GLU A 24 -8.16 -17.99 6.33
N ALA A 25 -8.44 -19.09 5.61
CA ALA A 25 -7.58 -20.27 5.58
C ALA A 25 -6.21 -19.92 4.94
N ALA A 26 -6.18 -19.09 3.90
CA ALA A 26 -4.95 -18.65 3.26
C ALA A 26 -4.09 -17.79 4.20
N ILE A 27 -4.70 -16.89 4.98
CA ILE A 27 -3.99 -16.08 5.98
C ILE A 27 -3.39 -16.99 7.05
N ALA A 28 -4.17 -17.92 7.60
CA ALA A 28 -3.69 -18.85 8.61
C ALA A 28 -2.51 -19.69 8.06
N LEU A 29 -2.66 -20.24 6.85
CA LEU A 29 -1.60 -20.99 6.18
C LEU A 29 -0.36 -20.14 5.94
N THR A 30 -0.49 -18.90 5.44
CA THR A 30 0.64 -18.01 5.19
C THR A 30 1.40 -17.70 6.48
N LYS A 31 0.73 -17.53 7.61
CA LYS A 31 1.35 -17.35 8.93
C LYS A 31 2.13 -18.62 9.35
N ASP A 32 1.58 -19.79 9.16
CA ASP A 32 2.23 -21.07 9.50
C ASP A 32 3.46 -21.37 8.61
N LEU A 33 3.45 -20.88 7.38
CA LEU A 33 4.54 -21.02 6.42
C LEU A 33 5.68 -20.00 6.63
N SER A 34 5.46 -18.99 7.45
CA SER A 34 6.47 -17.99 7.78
C SER A 34 7.55 -18.59 8.68
N THR A 35 8.78 -18.64 8.18
CA THR A 35 9.92 -19.29 8.86
C THR A 35 11.12 -18.38 9.02
N ALA A 36 11.03 -17.10 8.64
CA ALA A 36 12.11 -16.15 8.81
C ALA A 36 12.28 -15.73 10.29
N LYS A 37 13.48 -15.24 10.63
CA LYS A 37 13.79 -14.75 11.98
C LYS A 37 13.31 -13.32 12.26
N PHE A 38 12.71 -12.67 11.27
CA PHE A 38 12.15 -11.32 11.37
C PHE A 38 10.63 -11.40 11.15
N ASP A 39 9.93 -10.37 11.57
CA ASP A 39 8.50 -10.24 11.36
C ASP A 39 8.21 -9.96 9.88
N GLU A 40 7.84 -11.02 9.15
CA GLU A 40 7.58 -10.98 7.71
C GLU A 40 6.34 -10.12 7.40
N THR A 41 6.35 -9.48 6.24
CA THR A 41 5.16 -8.79 5.73
C THR A 41 4.28 -9.77 4.98
N VAL A 42 2.98 -9.72 5.22
CA VAL A 42 1.98 -10.45 4.44
C VAL A 42 1.52 -9.55 3.30
N GLU A 43 1.63 -10.07 2.08
CA GLU A 43 1.37 -9.31 0.84
C GLU A 43 0.32 -10.00 -0.01
N LEU A 44 -0.59 -9.19 -0.57
CA LEU A 44 -1.57 -9.59 -1.58
C LEU A 44 -1.06 -9.21 -2.97
N HIS A 45 -1.08 -10.17 -3.89
CA HIS A 45 -0.75 -9.97 -5.29
C HIS A 45 -1.96 -10.28 -6.16
N LEU A 46 -2.47 -9.26 -6.86
CA LEU A 46 -3.66 -9.36 -7.70
C LEU A 46 -3.29 -9.20 -9.16
N ARG A 47 -3.52 -10.21 -9.96
CA ARG A 47 -3.43 -10.11 -11.41
C ARG A 47 -4.72 -9.55 -11.98
N THR A 48 -4.63 -8.39 -12.62
CA THR A 48 -5.76 -7.72 -13.23
C THR A 48 -5.87 -8.02 -14.73
N ASN A 49 -7.00 -7.64 -15.35
CA ASN A 49 -7.24 -7.72 -16.79
C ASN A 49 -7.13 -6.35 -17.45
N VAL A 50 -6.33 -5.46 -16.90
CA VAL A 50 -6.09 -4.12 -17.48
C VAL A 50 -4.95 -4.18 -18.50
N ASP A 51 -4.92 -3.26 -19.46
CA ASP A 51 -3.73 -3.02 -20.27
C ASP A 51 -2.97 -1.80 -19.71
N PRO A 52 -1.80 -2.01 -19.09
CA PRO A 52 -1.03 -0.92 -18.48
C PRO A 52 -0.47 0.10 -19.49
N ARG A 53 -0.58 -0.16 -20.80
CA ARG A 53 -0.17 0.77 -21.86
C ARG A 53 -1.18 1.89 -22.05
N HIS A 54 -2.43 1.66 -21.64
CA HIS A 54 -3.51 2.63 -21.72
C HIS A 54 -3.67 3.36 -20.39
N ALA A 55 -3.49 4.67 -20.40
CA ALA A 55 -3.55 5.50 -19.19
C ALA A 55 -4.93 5.50 -18.50
N ASP A 56 -6.00 5.27 -19.27
CA ASP A 56 -7.40 5.15 -18.82
C ASP A 56 -7.71 3.82 -18.13
N GLN A 57 -6.87 2.78 -18.34
CA GLN A 57 -6.99 1.49 -17.69
C GLN A 57 -6.08 1.32 -16.49
N MET A 58 -5.16 2.25 -16.24
CA MET A 58 -4.28 2.17 -15.07
C MET A 58 -5.06 2.37 -13.79
N VAL A 59 -5.01 1.36 -12.92
CA VAL A 59 -5.58 1.42 -11.57
C VAL A 59 -4.58 2.06 -10.63
N ARG A 60 -4.99 3.10 -9.95
CA ARG A 60 -4.26 3.74 -8.87
C ARG A 60 -5.25 4.29 -7.88
N GLY A 61 -5.15 3.87 -6.64
CA GLY A 61 -6.03 4.29 -5.57
C GLY A 61 -5.36 4.24 -4.21
N VAL A 62 -6.17 4.45 -3.21
CA VAL A 62 -5.77 4.45 -1.82
C VAL A 62 -6.77 3.63 -1.02
N ALA A 63 -6.25 2.74 -0.18
CA ALA A 63 -7.04 2.00 0.80
C ALA A 63 -6.65 2.42 2.20
N ALA A 64 -7.65 2.56 3.08
CA ALA A 64 -7.43 2.69 4.51
C ALA A 64 -7.23 1.29 5.11
N MET A 65 -6.19 1.12 5.93
CA MET A 65 -5.93 -0.11 6.65
C MET A 65 -6.39 0.07 8.10
N PRO A 66 -7.51 -0.54 8.53
CA PRO A 66 -8.06 -0.33 9.88
C PRO A 66 -7.06 -0.61 11.00
N HIS A 67 -6.21 -1.61 10.80
CA HIS A 67 -5.20 -2.02 11.79
C HIS A 67 -3.77 -1.56 11.42
N GLY A 68 -3.65 -0.65 10.44
CA GLY A 68 -2.34 -0.21 9.94
C GLY A 68 -1.54 -1.32 9.24
N LEU A 69 -0.26 -1.08 9.01
CA LEU A 69 0.65 -2.01 8.31
C LEU A 69 1.76 -2.57 9.22
N GLY A 70 1.70 -2.32 10.53
CA GLY A 70 2.73 -2.76 11.48
C GLY A 70 4.08 -2.01 11.35
N LYS A 71 4.04 -0.81 10.78
CA LYS A 71 5.19 0.09 10.67
C LYS A 71 4.79 1.48 11.15
N THR A 72 5.60 2.10 11.97
CA THR A 72 5.44 3.51 12.34
C THR A 72 5.69 4.37 11.09
N VAL A 73 4.67 5.10 10.66
CA VAL A 73 4.73 5.96 9.48
C VAL A 73 5.22 7.34 9.88
N ARG A 74 6.30 7.81 9.26
CA ARG A 74 6.82 9.17 9.44
C ARG A 74 6.22 10.06 8.36
N VAL A 75 5.49 11.09 8.79
CA VAL A 75 4.76 12.01 7.91
C VAL A 75 5.53 13.32 7.80
N LEU A 76 5.86 13.70 6.56
CA LEU A 76 6.40 15.00 6.22
C LEU A 76 5.33 15.86 5.57
N VAL A 77 5.22 17.13 5.98
CA VAL A 77 4.26 18.09 5.42
C VAL A 77 5.00 19.30 4.85
N PHE A 78 4.89 19.49 3.55
CA PHE A 78 5.34 20.71 2.89
C PHE A 78 4.24 21.77 2.98
N ALA A 79 4.48 22.76 3.81
CA ALA A 79 3.50 23.82 4.10
C ALA A 79 4.18 25.13 4.43
N ASP A 80 3.48 26.24 4.18
CA ASP A 80 3.87 27.56 4.66
C ASP A 80 3.87 27.65 6.17
N SER A 81 4.35 28.74 6.74
CA SER A 81 4.58 28.89 8.19
C SER A 81 3.33 28.58 9.02
N GLU A 82 2.17 29.09 8.63
CA GLU A 82 0.90 28.92 9.35
C GLU A 82 0.40 27.47 9.25
N ALA A 83 0.36 26.92 8.04
CA ALA A 83 -0.05 25.52 7.85
C ALA A 83 0.96 24.52 8.44
N ALA A 84 2.24 24.86 8.52
CA ALA A 84 3.25 24.04 9.17
C ALA A 84 3.04 23.94 10.69
N GLU A 85 2.58 25.01 11.35
CA GLU A 85 2.20 24.98 12.77
C GLU A 85 0.98 24.08 13.01
N ILE A 86 -0.04 24.17 12.14
CA ILE A 86 -1.20 23.27 12.17
C ILE A 86 -0.76 21.81 12.00
N ALA A 87 0.15 21.54 11.05
CA ALA A 87 0.66 20.21 10.79
C ALA A 87 1.44 19.64 11.99
N ARG A 88 2.29 20.43 12.64
CA ARG A 88 3.01 20.03 13.86
C ARG A 88 2.06 19.74 15.02
N ALA A 89 1.07 20.61 15.23
CA ALA A 89 0.04 20.41 16.25
C ALA A 89 -0.79 19.13 16.00
N ALA A 90 -1.01 18.77 14.75
CA ALA A 90 -1.68 17.53 14.34
C ALA A 90 -0.79 16.29 14.43
N GLY A 91 0.49 16.45 14.75
CA GLY A 91 1.42 15.35 14.98
C GLY A 91 2.25 14.97 13.75
N ALA A 92 2.46 15.83 12.77
CA ALA A 92 3.42 15.59 11.70
C ALA A 92 4.85 15.48 12.27
N ASP A 93 5.64 14.54 11.75
CA ASP A 93 7.02 14.34 12.21
C ASP A 93 7.95 15.43 11.68
N PHE A 94 7.66 15.91 10.46
CA PHE A 94 8.36 17.01 9.83
C PHE A 94 7.36 17.95 9.17
N ALA A 95 7.46 19.25 9.43
CA ALA A 95 6.61 20.25 8.79
C ALA A 95 7.37 21.56 8.54
N GLY A 96 7.32 22.08 7.32
CA GLY A 96 7.98 23.30 6.92
C GLY A 96 8.03 23.49 5.41
N GLU A 97 8.75 24.48 4.97
CA GLU A 97 8.83 24.88 3.55
C GLU A 97 10.28 24.80 3.04
N ASP A 98 10.96 25.93 2.90
CA ASP A 98 12.24 26.05 2.19
C ASP A 98 13.36 25.20 2.82
N ASP A 99 13.42 25.09 4.15
CA ASP A 99 14.42 24.30 4.87
C ASP A 99 14.30 22.82 4.54
N LEU A 100 13.07 22.29 4.55
CA LEU A 100 12.81 20.89 4.20
C LEU A 100 13.02 20.63 2.72
N ILE A 101 12.67 21.60 1.86
CA ILE A 101 12.91 21.50 0.43
C ILE A 101 14.42 21.38 0.18
N ALA A 102 15.25 22.19 0.81
CA ALA A 102 16.71 22.13 0.70
C ALA A 102 17.29 20.80 1.21
N GLN A 103 16.78 20.28 2.33
CA GLN A 103 17.19 18.98 2.85
C GLN A 103 16.86 17.85 1.88
N VAL A 104 15.64 17.80 1.34
CA VAL A 104 15.23 16.79 0.35
C VAL A 104 16.01 16.93 -0.95
N GLU A 105 16.35 18.15 -1.37
CA GLU A 105 17.16 18.43 -2.56
C GLU A 105 18.59 17.85 -2.40
N SER A 106 19.14 17.88 -1.17
CA SER A 106 20.43 17.25 -0.85
C SER A 106 20.37 15.71 -0.79
N GLY A 107 19.18 15.10 -0.94
CA GLY A 107 18.97 13.65 -0.98
C GLY A 107 18.38 13.05 0.30
N TRP A 108 18.10 13.86 1.33
CA TRP A 108 17.42 13.39 2.52
C TRP A 108 15.97 12.98 2.19
N ALA A 109 15.55 11.82 2.62
CA ALA A 109 14.18 11.31 2.48
C ALA A 109 13.88 10.25 3.54
N GLU A 110 14.08 10.61 4.81
CA GLU A 110 13.80 9.74 5.95
C GLU A 110 12.37 9.87 6.44
N PHE A 111 11.42 9.90 5.53
CA PHE A 111 9.99 9.89 5.78
C PHE A 111 9.30 8.89 4.86
N ASP A 112 8.09 8.48 5.24
CA ASP A 112 7.35 7.42 4.54
C ASP A 112 6.18 7.98 3.72
N ILE A 113 5.61 9.11 4.12
CA ILE A 113 4.53 9.81 3.39
C ILE A 113 4.85 11.31 3.33
N GLY A 114 4.76 11.89 2.13
CA GLY A 114 4.84 13.34 1.90
C GLY A 114 3.46 13.93 1.63
N LEU A 115 3.02 14.86 2.47
CA LEU A 115 1.83 15.69 2.24
C LEU A 115 2.28 17.08 1.78
N ALA A 116 1.45 17.77 1.00
CA ALA A 116 1.74 19.13 0.58
C ALA A 116 0.49 19.99 0.50
N VAL A 117 0.64 21.25 0.85
CA VAL A 117 -0.38 22.28 0.57
C VAL A 117 -0.22 22.76 -0.88
N PRO A 118 -1.33 23.02 -1.62
CA PRO A 118 -1.28 23.42 -3.03
C PRO A 118 -0.35 24.60 -3.31
N ASN A 119 -0.27 25.58 -2.41
CA ASN A 119 0.55 26.78 -2.55
C ASN A 119 2.05 26.48 -2.65
N VAL A 120 2.54 25.42 -2.04
CA VAL A 120 3.96 25.03 -2.01
C VAL A 120 4.34 24.13 -3.18
N MET A 121 3.35 23.54 -3.88
CA MET A 121 3.59 22.61 -4.99
C MET A 121 4.53 23.12 -6.09
N PRO A 122 4.46 24.40 -6.54
CA PRO A 122 5.41 24.93 -7.54
C PRO A 122 6.87 24.84 -7.07
N LYS A 123 7.14 25.06 -5.79
CA LYS A 123 8.48 24.95 -5.20
C LYS A 123 8.95 23.48 -5.10
N ILE A 124 8.04 22.56 -4.80
CA ILE A 124 8.33 21.13 -4.65
C ILE A 124 8.57 20.46 -6.02
N GLY A 125 8.05 21.03 -7.11
CA GLY A 125 8.15 20.45 -8.45
C GLY A 125 9.58 20.04 -8.85
N LYS A 126 10.59 20.81 -8.42
CA LYS A 126 12.01 20.50 -8.62
C LYS A 126 12.49 19.21 -7.91
N LEU A 127 11.82 18.81 -6.83
CA LEU A 127 12.12 17.60 -6.07
C LEU A 127 11.61 16.32 -6.75
N GLY A 128 10.86 16.44 -7.85
CA GLY A 128 10.28 15.30 -8.58
C GLY A 128 11.29 14.25 -9.00
N ARG A 129 12.56 14.62 -9.22
CA ARG A 129 13.65 13.68 -9.52
C ARG A 129 14.01 12.81 -8.31
N VAL A 130 13.97 13.34 -7.10
CA VAL A 130 14.31 12.64 -5.85
C VAL A 130 13.09 11.89 -5.33
N LEU A 131 11.98 12.60 -5.11
CA LEU A 131 10.76 12.06 -4.52
C LEU A 131 9.99 11.14 -5.48
N GLY A 132 9.98 11.45 -6.77
CA GLY A 132 9.26 10.66 -7.77
C GLY A 132 9.78 9.24 -7.91
N ARG A 133 11.10 9.03 -7.83
CA ARG A 133 11.71 7.68 -7.86
C ARG A 133 11.34 6.84 -6.65
N ARG A 134 11.11 7.48 -5.50
CA ARG A 134 10.77 6.83 -4.23
C ARG A 134 9.25 6.70 -4.01
N GLY A 135 8.44 7.25 -4.91
CA GLY A 135 6.98 7.28 -4.76
C GLY A 135 6.47 8.24 -3.68
N LEU A 136 7.34 9.15 -3.19
CA LEU A 136 7.05 10.07 -2.09
C LEU A 136 6.54 11.45 -2.55
N MET A 137 6.39 11.64 -3.86
CA MET A 137 5.95 12.92 -4.42
C MET A 137 4.46 13.14 -4.16
N PRO A 138 4.06 14.23 -3.49
CA PRO A 138 2.66 14.57 -3.27
C PRO A 138 1.88 14.64 -4.58
N ASN A 139 0.68 14.06 -4.62
CA ASN A 139 -0.15 13.98 -5.80
C ASN A 139 -1.64 14.12 -5.46
N PRO A 140 -2.41 14.88 -6.25
CA PRO A 140 -3.86 15.01 -6.05
C PRO A 140 -4.60 13.67 -6.10
N ARG A 141 -4.18 12.76 -6.98
CA ARG A 141 -4.84 11.45 -7.15
C ARG A 141 -4.67 10.52 -5.95
N SER A 142 -3.53 10.62 -5.28
CA SER A 142 -3.31 9.91 -4.01
C SER A 142 -3.84 10.68 -2.80
N GLY A 143 -4.47 11.85 -3.00
CA GLY A 143 -5.00 12.70 -1.92
C GLY A 143 -3.91 13.12 -0.91
N THR A 144 -2.66 13.22 -1.34
CA THR A 144 -1.54 13.73 -0.55
C THR A 144 -1.32 15.23 -0.76
N MET A 145 -2.11 15.85 -1.64
CA MET A 145 -2.21 17.30 -1.76
C MET A 145 -3.48 17.76 -1.03
N VAL A 146 -3.31 18.47 0.07
CA VAL A 146 -4.36 18.73 1.07
C VAL A 146 -4.43 20.21 1.39
N GLN A 147 -5.64 20.74 1.57
CA GLN A 147 -5.83 22.11 2.03
C GLN A 147 -5.38 22.26 3.51
N PRO A 148 -4.94 23.45 3.94
CA PRO A 148 -4.47 23.67 5.32
C PRO A 148 -5.45 23.23 6.39
N GLN A 149 -6.75 23.44 6.18
CA GLN A 149 -7.83 23.06 7.09
C GLN A 149 -8.02 21.54 7.24
N ASP A 150 -7.67 20.76 6.21
CA ASP A 150 -7.82 19.31 6.17
C ASP A 150 -6.54 18.57 6.61
N LEU A 151 -5.43 19.30 6.86
CA LEU A 151 -4.15 18.71 7.28
C LEU A 151 -4.27 17.81 8.51
N PRO A 152 -4.98 18.20 9.60
CA PRO A 152 -5.07 17.33 10.78
C PRO A 152 -5.66 15.96 10.46
N ARG A 153 -6.73 15.95 9.66
CA ARG A 153 -7.37 14.71 9.22
C ARG A 153 -6.44 13.87 8.35
N ALA A 154 -5.81 14.48 7.35
CA ALA A 154 -4.90 13.78 6.44
C ALA A 154 -3.68 13.18 7.15
N ILE A 155 -3.14 13.87 8.16
CA ILE A 155 -2.03 13.37 8.99
C ILE A 155 -2.48 12.18 9.83
N GLN A 156 -3.66 12.24 10.43
CA GLN A 156 -4.22 11.13 11.20
C GLN A 156 -4.48 9.91 10.32
N GLU A 157 -5.09 10.09 9.15
CA GLU A 157 -5.31 9.03 8.16
C GLU A 157 -3.98 8.41 7.68
N ALA A 158 -2.95 9.24 7.43
CA ALA A 158 -1.62 8.79 7.06
C ALA A 158 -0.96 7.94 8.15
N LYS A 159 -1.11 8.32 9.42
CA LYS A 159 -0.57 7.59 10.59
C LYS A 159 -1.38 6.35 10.94
N ALA A 160 -2.69 6.36 10.70
CA ALA A 160 -3.56 5.21 10.95
C ALA A 160 -3.26 4.02 10.01
N GLY A 161 -2.62 4.27 8.89
CA GLY A 161 -2.26 3.24 7.92
C GLY A 161 -2.97 3.42 6.59
N ARG A 162 -2.45 4.31 5.80
CA ARG A 162 -2.90 4.56 4.44
C ARG A 162 -2.00 3.83 3.45
N LEU A 163 -2.58 2.98 2.61
CA LEU A 163 -1.88 2.26 1.57
C LEU A 163 -2.23 2.81 0.19
N GLU A 164 -1.23 3.29 -0.53
CA GLU A 164 -1.38 3.60 -1.95
C GLU A 164 -1.09 2.33 -2.77
N TYR A 165 -2.00 1.96 -3.67
CA TYR A 165 -1.81 0.86 -4.61
C TYR A 165 -1.82 1.34 -6.05
N ARG A 166 -1.07 0.65 -6.87
CA ARG A 166 -0.94 0.95 -8.28
C ARG A 166 -0.66 -0.31 -9.08
N THR A 167 -1.27 -0.41 -10.27
CA THR A 167 -0.96 -1.46 -11.23
C THR A 167 0.46 -1.26 -11.79
N ASP A 168 1.23 -2.33 -11.83
CA ASP A 168 2.55 -2.36 -12.44
C ASP A 168 2.48 -2.53 -13.98
N ARG A 169 3.65 -2.66 -14.63
CA ARG A 169 3.73 -2.85 -16.08
C ARG A 169 3.24 -4.21 -16.57
N THR A 170 3.06 -5.17 -15.68
CA THR A 170 2.60 -6.54 -15.95
C THR A 170 1.13 -6.73 -15.61
N ALA A 171 0.41 -5.64 -15.31
CA ALA A 171 -0.98 -5.62 -14.86
C ALA A 171 -1.21 -6.32 -13.52
N ILE A 172 -0.24 -6.25 -12.62
CA ILE A 172 -0.33 -6.81 -11.27
C ILE A 172 -0.36 -5.65 -10.26
N ILE A 173 -1.16 -5.81 -9.20
CA ILE A 173 -1.19 -4.94 -8.02
C ILE A 173 -0.52 -5.70 -6.89
N HIS A 174 0.47 -5.09 -6.25
CA HIS A 174 1.21 -5.64 -5.11
C HIS A 174 0.92 -4.78 -3.89
N CYS A 175 0.33 -5.38 -2.85
CA CYS A 175 -0.11 -4.65 -1.66
C CYS A 175 0.25 -5.39 -0.38
N PRO A 176 0.96 -4.77 0.58
CA PRO A 176 1.07 -5.30 1.92
C PRO A 176 -0.27 -5.17 2.65
N ILE A 177 -0.67 -6.20 3.39
CA ILE A 177 -1.89 -6.18 4.22
C ILE A 177 -1.58 -6.15 5.72
N GLY A 178 -0.34 -6.39 6.12
CA GLY A 178 0.11 -6.33 7.50
C GLY A 178 1.36 -7.17 7.76
N LYS A 179 1.57 -7.52 9.01
CA LYS A 179 2.67 -8.35 9.46
C LYS A 179 2.18 -9.73 9.89
N VAL A 180 3.07 -10.71 9.84
CA VAL A 180 2.79 -12.07 10.34
C VAL A 180 2.42 -12.06 11.84
N SER A 181 2.95 -11.11 12.61
CA SER A 181 2.63 -10.89 14.02
C SER A 181 1.17 -10.46 14.27
N PHE A 182 0.47 -9.95 13.25
CA PHE A 182 -0.92 -9.54 13.38
C PHE A 182 -1.83 -10.75 13.62
N GLU A 183 -2.95 -10.53 14.30
CA GLU A 183 -4.01 -11.53 14.41
C GLU A 183 -4.67 -11.79 13.06
N THR A 184 -5.21 -13.00 12.88
CA THR A 184 -5.89 -13.38 11.63
C THR A 184 -7.04 -12.44 11.28
N ASN A 185 -7.81 -12.03 12.29
CA ASN A 185 -8.93 -11.09 12.12
C ASN A 185 -8.44 -9.71 11.64
N GLN A 186 -7.32 -9.21 12.18
CA GLN A 186 -6.74 -7.93 11.76
C GLN A 186 -6.28 -7.96 10.29
N LEU A 187 -5.67 -9.07 9.86
CA LEU A 187 -5.29 -9.25 8.46
C LEU A 187 -6.52 -9.40 7.55
N MET A 188 -7.60 -10.04 8.03
CA MET A 188 -8.86 -10.14 7.30
C MET A 188 -9.53 -8.77 7.11
N ASP A 189 -9.58 -7.95 8.14
CA ASP A 189 -10.17 -6.61 8.08
C ASP A 189 -9.39 -5.73 7.10
N ASN A 190 -8.05 -5.76 7.17
CA ASN A 190 -7.18 -5.06 6.22
C ASN A 190 -7.37 -5.57 4.79
N LEU A 191 -7.46 -6.89 4.59
CA LEU A 191 -7.70 -7.51 3.29
C LEU A 191 -9.06 -7.09 2.73
N SER A 192 -10.10 -7.10 3.54
CA SER A 192 -11.46 -6.73 3.15
C SER A 192 -11.54 -5.26 2.73
N SER A 193 -10.92 -4.36 3.53
CA SER A 193 -10.84 -2.93 3.23
C SER A 193 -10.09 -2.65 1.92
N LEU A 194 -8.98 -3.36 1.70
CA LEU A 194 -8.19 -3.26 0.48
C LEU A 194 -8.97 -3.74 -0.74
N MET A 195 -9.65 -4.89 -0.62
CA MET A 195 -10.42 -5.46 -1.72
C MET A 195 -11.60 -4.59 -2.11
N ASP A 196 -12.33 -4.04 -1.13
CA ASP A 196 -13.44 -3.11 -1.39
C ASP A 196 -12.95 -1.87 -2.16
N ALA A 197 -11.82 -1.29 -1.76
CA ALA A 197 -11.20 -0.16 -2.46
C ALA A 197 -10.81 -0.51 -3.90
N ILE A 198 -10.13 -1.65 -4.12
CA ILE A 198 -9.67 -2.07 -5.46
C ILE A 198 -10.85 -2.39 -6.38
N VAL A 199 -11.89 -3.04 -5.87
CA VAL A 199 -13.09 -3.36 -6.68
C VAL A 199 -13.84 -2.08 -7.07
N ARG A 200 -13.92 -1.10 -6.18
CA ARG A 200 -14.52 0.21 -6.44
C ARG A 200 -13.77 0.99 -7.52
N ASP A 201 -12.46 0.89 -7.54
CA ASP A 201 -11.58 1.58 -8.48
C ASP A 201 -11.46 0.87 -9.85
N LYS A 202 -12.35 -0.08 -10.14
CA LYS A 202 -12.39 -0.74 -11.47
C LYS A 202 -12.55 0.28 -12.58
N PRO A 203 -11.60 0.38 -13.55
CA PRO A 203 -11.73 1.30 -14.66
C PRO A 203 -12.90 0.94 -15.59
N SER A 204 -13.61 1.95 -16.08
CA SER A 204 -14.73 1.76 -17.01
C SER A 204 -14.30 1.14 -18.36
N GLY A 205 -13.05 1.33 -18.76
CA GLY A 205 -12.49 0.75 -19.98
C GLY A 205 -12.24 -0.76 -19.91
N VAL A 206 -12.30 -1.39 -18.72
CA VAL A 206 -12.09 -2.84 -18.57
C VAL A 206 -13.38 -3.60 -18.75
N LYS A 207 -13.51 -4.27 -19.90
CA LYS A 207 -14.65 -5.13 -20.21
C LYS A 207 -14.47 -6.53 -19.59
N GLY A 208 -15.55 -7.08 -19.03
CA GLY A 208 -15.56 -8.42 -18.43
C GLY A 208 -14.90 -8.50 -17.06
N THR A 209 -14.22 -9.61 -16.80
CA THR A 209 -13.58 -9.91 -15.51
C THR A 209 -12.41 -8.96 -15.26
N PHE A 210 -12.45 -8.23 -14.16
CA PHE A 210 -11.40 -7.28 -13.78
C PHE A 210 -10.20 -7.96 -13.13
N LEU A 211 -10.44 -8.81 -12.14
CA LEU A 211 -9.41 -9.56 -11.42
C LEU A 211 -9.34 -10.99 -11.94
N LYS A 212 -8.16 -11.46 -12.36
CA LYS A 212 -7.94 -12.80 -12.93
C LYS A 212 -7.53 -13.82 -11.89
N SER A 213 -6.59 -13.47 -11.02
CA SER A 213 -6.08 -14.35 -9.97
C SER A 213 -5.54 -13.54 -8.81
N ALA A 214 -5.54 -14.13 -7.64
CA ALA A 214 -5.01 -13.54 -6.41
C ALA A 214 -4.12 -14.54 -5.68
N TYR A 215 -3.06 -14.04 -5.09
CA TYR A 215 -2.13 -14.82 -4.28
C TYR A 215 -1.79 -14.06 -3.02
N LEU A 216 -1.72 -14.78 -1.90
CA LEU A 216 -1.22 -14.28 -0.64
C LEU A 216 0.16 -14.88 -0.37
N THR A 217 1.10 -14.07 0.11
CA THR A 217 2.44 -14.55 0.43
C THR A 217 3.02 -13.80 1.63
N SER A 218 3.94 -14.43 2.35
CA SER A 218 4.84 -13.72 3.25
C SER A 218 6.14 -13.36 2.52
N SER A 219 6.92 -12.41 3.06
CA SER A 219 8.14 -11.89 2.41
C SER A 219 9.11 -12.99 1.94
N MET A 220 9.19 -14.10 2.64
CA MET A 220 10.11 -15.21 2.34
C MET A 220 9.41 -16.55 2.16
N GLY A 221 8.07 -16.56 2.15
CA GLY A 221 7.24 -17.75 2.02
C GLY A 221 6.81 -18.06 0.58
N PRO A 222 6.19 -19.22 0.34
CA PRO A 222 5.54 -19.53 -0.92
C PRO A 222 4.24 -18.72 -1.08
N SER A 223 3.77 -18.59 -2.32
CA SER A 223 2.49 -17.96 -2.63
C SER A 223 1.34 -18.94 -2.45
N VAL A 224 0.28 -18.51 -1.79
CA VAL A 224 -0.95 -19.26 -1.55
C VAL A 224 -2.05 -18.73 -2.47
N PRO A 225 -2.62 -19.53 -3.38
CA PRO A 225 -3.65 -19.08 -4.30
C PRO A 225 -4.98 -18.87 -3.57
N LEU A 226 -5.68 -17.78 -3.88
CA LEU A 226 -6.94 -17.40 -3.27
C LEU A 226 -8.14 -17.70 -4.17
N ASP A 227 -9.26 -18.06 -3.56
CA ASP A 227 -10.55 -18.15 -4.27
C ASP A 227 -11.05 -16.75 -4.60
N MET A 228 -11.14 -16.45 -5.90
CA MET A 228 -11.56 -15.15 -6.40
C MET A 228 -13.03 -14.84 -6.14
N SER A 229 -13.89 -15.85 -6.04
CA SER A 229 -15.33 -15.66 -5.81
C SER A 229 -15.60 -15.17 -4.40
N VAL A 230 -14.91 -15.77 -3.41
CA VAL A 230 -14.99 -15.36 -2.00
C VAL A 230 -14.28 -14.01 -1.81
N LEU A 231 -13.09 -13.85 -2.39
CA LEU A 231 -12.27 -12.65 -2.23
C LEU A 231 -12.97 -11.38 -2.75
N GLN A 232 -13.67 -11.45 -3.88
CA GLN A 232 -14.40 -10.31 -4.45
C GLN A 232 -15.71 -9.98 -3.71
N ALA A 233 -16.22 -10.91 -2.92
CA ALA A 233 -17.41 -10.69 -2.10
C ALA A 233 -17.10 -9.99 -0.76
N LEU A 234 -15.82 -9.86 -0.39
CA LEU A 234 -15.41 -9.17 0.83
C LEU A 234 -15.78 -7.69 0.77
N LYS A 235 -16.29 -7.19 1.88
CA LYS A 235 -16.61 -5.76 2.07
C LYS A 235 -15.81 -5.24 3.25
N ALA A 236 -15.51 -3.94 3.20
CA ALA A 236 -14.86 -3.27 4.32
C ALA A 236 -15.68 -3.49 5.62
N PRO A 237 -15.02 -3.70 6.75
CA PRO A 237 -15.70 -3.74 8.05
C PRO A 237 -16.37 -2.38 8.32
N GLU A 238 -17.55 -2.40 8.98
CA GLU A 238 -18.32 -1.21 9.37
C GLU A 238 -17.62 -0.39 10.46
#